data_ea79375f4c3d971de962411c158f45be
#
_entry.id   ea79375f4c3d971de962411c158f45be
#
_cell.length_a   1.000
_cell.length_b   1.000
_cell.length_c   1.000
_cell.angle_alpha   90.00
_cell.angle_beta   90.00
_cell.angle_gamma   90.00
#
_symmetry.space_group_name_H-M   'P 1'
#
loop_
_entity.id
_entity.type
_entity.pdbx_description
1 polymer ?
#
loop_
_entity_poly.entity_id
_entity_poly.type
_entity_poly.pdbx_seq_one_letter_code
_entity_poly.pdbx_strand_id
1 'polypeptide(L)'
;MALGLQLRRQVLAGLLLCLCVGRWAEAGKVLVAPMEGSHWLSMREAVRELHARGHQAVVVAPEVNMHIKAEDFFTMKTYGIPYTQEKLDSLMKTHVQLHFEKVHWVTLFLKSMASLKNASLFFERSCEGLLYNKDLIRHLNATSFDVVLTDPVHPCGAVLAKYLSIPAVFFLRQIPCDLDVEGTACPNPFSYVPRLLTRNSDHMTFFQRVKNMLYPLAQKHICHVAFTPYARMASELLQREVSLGEVLASGTMWLFRGDFVMDYPRPIIPNMVFFGGINCANRKPLSQVCTAVFVQSVLPVEHMFLIKKKIFGQATLCIGS
;
A
#
# COMPACT_ATOMS: atom_id res chain seq x y z
N MET A 1 60.22 21.72 -6.58
CA MET A 1 58.99 22.54 -6.64
C MET A 1 57.75 21.80 -7.20
N ALA A 2 57.88 20.97 -8.24
CA ALA A 2 56.70 20.28 -8.84
C ALA A 2 55.98 19.29 -7.93
N LEU A 3 56.70 18.55 -7.09
CA LEU A 3 56.10 17.53 -6.19
C LEU A 3 55.17 18.14 -5.12
N GLY A 4 55.53 19.32 -4.58
CA GLY A 4 54.71 20.01 -3.59
C GLY A 4 53.41 20.59 -4.15
N LEU A 5 53.41 20.94 -5.44
CA LEU A 5 52.20 21.44 -6.13
C LEU A 5 51.18 20.32 -6.42
N GLN A 6 51.72 19.15 -6.74
CA GLN A 6 50.88 17.97 -7.03
C GLN A 6 50.23 17.43 -5.75
N LEU A 7 50.95 17.38 -4.65
CA LEU A 7 50.42 17.00 -3.33
C LEU A 7 49.32 17.98 -2.85
N ARG A 8 49.54 19.29 -3.01
CA ARG A 8 48.54 20.31 -2.68
C ARG A 8 47.26 20.16 -3.54
N ARG A 9 47.38 19.86 -4.84
CA ARG A 9 46.23 19.62 -5.70
C ARG A 9 45.45 18.36 -5.30
N GLN A 10 46.14 17.29 -4.92
CA GLN A 10 45.51 16.05 -4.46
C GLN A 10 44.79 16.25 -3.11
N VAL A 11 45.40 16.97 -2.17
CA VAL A 11 44.79 17.32 -0.88
C VAL A 11 43.55 18.23 -1.09
N LEU A 12 43.67 19.22 -1.98
CA LEU A 12 42.54 20.12 -2.28
C LEU A 12 41.41 19.38 -2.99
N ALA A 13 41.73 18.49 -3.92
CA ALA A 13 40.72 17.63 -4.58
C ALA A 13 40.07 16.66 -3.60
N GLY A 14 40.83 16.07 -2.67
CA GLY A 14 40.31 15.22 -1.60
C GLY A 14 39.41 15.98 -0.63
N LEU A 15 39.80 17.20 -0.23
CA LEU A 15 38.96 18.08 0.59
C LEU A 15 37.70 18.54 -0.12
N LEU A 16 37.77 18.88 -1.41
CA LEU A 16 36.61 19.20 -2.22
C LEU A 16 35.68 17.98 -2.39
N LEU A 17 36.26 16.81 -2.59
CA LEU A 17 35.49 15.55 -2.64
C LEU A 17 34.81 15.27 -1.29
N CYS A 18 35.49 15.42 -0.17
CA CYS A 18 34.90 15.28 1.17
C CYS A 18 33.83 16.34 1.45
N LEU A 19 33.99 17.58 0.97
CA LEU A 19 32.96 18.61 1.08
C LEU A 19 31.75 18.33 0.16
N CYS A 20 31.97 17.71 -1.00
CA CYS A 20 30.89 17.28 -1.89
C CYS A 20 30.17 16.02 -1.40
N VAL A 21 30.86 15.11 -0.71
CA VAL A 21 30.28 13.89 -0.10
C VAL A 21 29.66 14.21 1.26
N GLY A 22 30.10 15.24 1.93
CA GLY A 22 29.57 15.76 3.19
C GLY A 22 28.30 16.60 3.04
N ARG A 23 27.46 16.35 2.02
CA ARG A 23 26.06 16.75 2.10
C ARG A 23 25.44 15.94 3.22
N TRP A 24 25.39 16.54 4.39
CA TRP A 24 24.55 16.09 5.50
C TRP A 24 23.17 15.92 4.89
N ALA A 25 22.67 14.70 4.88
CA ALA A 25 21.31 14.46 4.42
C ALA A 25 20.41 15.27 5.36
N GLU A 26 19.93 16.41 4.87
CA GLU A 26 18.98 17.22 5.63
C GLU A 26 17.76 16.35 5.93
N ALA A 27 17.25 16.48 7.14
CA ALA A 27 16.07 15.77 7.57
C ALA A 27 14.89 16.18 6.68
N GLY A 28 14.44 15.25 5.82
CA GLY A 28 13.31 15.50 4.91
C GLY A 28 11.97 15.47 5.65
N LYS A 29 10.97 16.18 5.10
CA LYS A 29 9.60 16.20 5.58
C LYS A 29 8.72 15.31 4.72
N VAL A 30 8.12 14.31 5.32
CA VAL A 30 7.28 13.31 4.65
C VAL A 30 5.82 13.53 5.02
N LEU A 31 4.97 13.74 4.01
CA LEU A 31 3.52 13.69 4.17
C LEU A 31 3.07 12.24 3.99
N VAL A 32 2.37 11.68 4.96
CA VAL A 32 1.90 10.29 4.93
C VAL A 32 0.38 10.30 4.83
N ALA A 33 -0.14 9.74 3.74
CA ALA A 33 -1.57 9.54 3.52
C ALA A 33 -1.85 8.03 3.43
N PRO A 34 -2.04 7.33 4.56
CA PRO A 34 -2.14 5.89 4.61
C PRO A 34 -3.52 5.37 4.24
N MET A 35 -3.57 4.08 3.87
CA MET A 35 -4.78 3.28 3.90
C MET A 35 -4.89 2.55 5.23
N GLU A 36 -6.11 2.32 5.69
CA GLU A 36 -6.45 1.62 6.93
C GLU A 36 -6.00 0.14 6.99
N GLY A 37 -6.07 -0.41 8.19
CA GLY A 37 -5.87 -1.82 8.46
C GLY A 37 -4.43 -2.28 8.33
N SER A 38 -4.22 -3.47 7.76
CA SER A 38 -2.89 -4.07 7.58
C SER A 38 -1.96 -3.24 6.68
N HIS A 39 -2.51 -2.35 5.85
CA HIS A 39 -1.75 -1.43 5.01
C HIS A 39 -1.02 -0.41 5.89
N TRP A 40 -1.76 0.26 6.80
CA TRP A 40 -1.17 1.16 7.78
C TRP A 40 -0.17 0.46 8.70
N LEU A 41 -0.52 -0.71 9.24
CA LEU A 41 0.36 -1.42 10.19
C LEU A 41 1.75 -1.70 9.60
N SER A 42 1.85 -1.89 8.30
CA SER A 42 3.15 -2.07 7.63
C SER A 42 3.81 -0.75 7.27
N MET A 43 3.04 0.23 6.77
CA MET A 43 3.55 1.56 6.44
C MET A 43 4.04 2.28 7.70
N ARG A 44 3.40 2.07 8.84
CA ARG A 44 3.78 2.61 10.13
C ARG A 44 5.23 2.25 10.51
N GLU A 45 5.65 1.03 10.25
CA GLU A 45 7.03 0.61 10.52
C GLU A 45 8.05 1.34 9.62
N ALA A 46 7.67 1.60 8.36
CA ALA A 46 8.50 2.44 7.48
C ALA A 46 8.58 3.88 7.98
N VAL A 47 7.46 4.45 8.45
CA VAL A 47 7.45 5.80 9.04
C VAL A 47 8.32 5.87 10.29
N ARG A 48 8.29 4.84 11.14
CA ARG A 48 9.16 4.74 12.33
C ARG A 48 10.63 4.72 11.96
N GLU A 49 11.01 3.96 10.94
CA GLU A 49 12.39 3.90 10.45
C GLU A 49 12.84 5.23 9.85
N LEU A 50 11.97 5.93 9.11
CA LEU A 50 12.24 7.27 8.59
C LEU A 50 12.49 8.27 9.74
N HIS A 51 11.68 8.21 10.79
CA HIS A 51 11.88 9.03 12.00
C HIS A 51 13.22 8.72 12.69
N ALA A 52 13.56 7.43 12.84
CA ALA A 52 14.84 7.00 13.43
C ALA A 52 16.06 7.51 12.64
N ARG A 53 15.88 7.78 11.34
CA ARG A 53 16.90 8.41 10.46
C ARG A 53 16.85 9.93 10.44
N GLY A 54 16.02 10.54 11.29
CA GLY A 54 15.93 11.99 11.46
C GLY A 54 14.89 12.69 10.60
N HIS A 55 14.11 11.97 9.76
CA HIS A 55 13.06 12.59 8.95
C HIS A 55 11.82 12.93 9.79
N GLN A 56 11.10 13.97 9.39
CA GLN A 56 9.87 14.40 10.01
C GLN A 56 8.68 13.88 9.22
N ALA A 57 7.76 13.16 9.87
CA ALA A 57 6.57 12.65 9.24
C ALA A 57 5.31 13.35 9.78
N VAL A 58 4.40 13.72 8.87
CA VAL A 58 3.06 14.19 9.17
C VAL A 58 2.07 13.21 8.57
N VAL A 59 1.29 12.54 9.42
CA VAL A 59 0.28 11.57 9.00
C VAL A 59 -1.08 12.26 8.96
N VAL A 60 -1.74 12.20 7.81
CA VAL A 60 -3.13 12.68 7.65
C VAL A 60 -4.08 11.50 7.71
N ALA A 61 -5.06 11.55 8.60
CA ALA A 61 -6.01 10.46 8.80
C ALA A 61 -7.41 10.97 9.14
N PRO A 62 -8.47 10.22 8.81
CA PRO A 62 -9.81 10.57 9.26
C PRO A 62 -9.90 10.46 10.79
N GLU A 63 -10.75 11.29 11.40
CA GLU A 63 -11.03 11.22 12.85
C GLU A 63 -11.60 9.87 13.26
N VAL A 64 -12.47 9.31 12.41
CA VAL A 64 -13.02 7.96 12.57
C VAL A 64 -12.13 6.98 11.81
N ASN A 65 -11.39 6.17 12.52
CA ASN A 65 -10.44 5.19 11.96
C ASN A 65 -10.28 3.98 12.87
N MET A 66 -9.67 2.89 12.38
CA MET A 66 -9.47 1.67 13.16
C MET A 66 -8.11 1.63 13.87
N HIS A 67 -7.05 1.87 13.12
CA HIS A 67 -5.67 1.56 13.57
C HIS A 67 -4.73 2.75 13.55
N ILE A 68 -5.12 3.89 12.94
CA ILE A 68 -4.24 5.05 12.79
C ILE A 68 -4.36 5.92 14.05
N LYS A 69 -3.51 5.68 15.03
CA LYS A 69 -3.45 6.41 16.28
C LYS A 69 -2.22 7.31 16.34
N ALA A 70 -2.30 8.41 17.10
CA ALA A 70 -1.16 9.28 17.32
C ALA A 70 -0.04 8.52 18.04
N GLU A 71 1.19 8.72 17.59
CA GLU A 71 2.42 8.14 18.14
C GLU A 71 3.51 9.22 18.19
N ASP A 72 4.58 8.99 18.94
CA ASP A 72 5.65 9.94 19.20
C ASP A 72 6.60 10.20 18.02
N PHE A 73 6.61 9.30 17.03
CA PHE A 73 7.51 9.39 15.86
C PHE A 73 6.85 10.05 14.63
N PHE A 74 5.64 10.61 14.75
CA PHE A 74 5.03 11.45 13.71
C PHE A 74 4.03 12.45 14.28
N THR A 75 3.79 13.53 13.55
CA THR A 75 2.70 14.46 13.85
C THR A 75 1.42 14.01 13.17
N MET A 76 0.34 13.85 13.91
CA MET A 76 -0.95 13.48 13.35
C MET A 76 -1.80 14.71 13.04
N LYS A 77 -2.40 14.75 11.86
CA LYS A 77 -3.42 15.72 11.45
C LYS A 77 -4.68 14.96 11.06
N THR A 78 -5.80 15.32 11.65
CA THR A 78 -7.07 14.66 11.39
C THR A 78 -8.00 15.51 10.56
N TYR A 79 -8.91 14.85 9.86
CA TYR A 79 -10.01 15.46 9.11
C TYR A 79 -11.33 14.75 9.39
N GLY A 80 -12.42 15.52 9.38
CA GLY A 80 -13.75 14.99 9.62
C GLY A 80 -14.28 14.18 8.45
N ILE A 81 -15.06 13.14 8.75
CA ILE A 81 -15.81 12.35 7.76
C ILE A 81 -17.24 12.17 8.23
N PRO A 82 -18.22 11.98 7.31
CA PRO A 82 -19.64 11.88 7.67
C PRO A 82 -20.01 10.45 8.15
N TYR A 83 -19.16 9.82 8.95
CA TYR A 83 -19.38 8.50 9.53
C TYR A 83 -19.05 8.50 11.01
N THR A 84 -19.79 7.66 11.77
CA THR A 84 -19.48 7.36 13.17
C THR A 84 -18.60 6.14 13.31
N GLN A 85 -17.94 5.98 14.44
CA GLN A 85 -17.10 4.81 14.75
C GLN A 85 -17.92 3.51 14.69
N GLU A 86 -19.18 3.53 15.22
CA GLU A 86 -20.05 2.36 15.18
C GLU A 86 -20.36 1.91 13.75
N LYS A 87 -20.51 2.89 12.83
CA LYS A 87 -20.74 2.57 11.41
C LYS A 87 -19.55 1.90 10.77
N LEU A 88 -18.34 2.39 11.05
CA LEU A 88 -17.10 1.79 10.59
C LEU A 88 -16.94 0.37 11.14
N ASP A 89 -17.11 0.20 12.45
CA ASP A 89 -17.00 -1.11 13.12
C ASP A 89 -18.00 -2.12 12.56
N SER A 90 -19.24 -1.68 12.30
CA SER A 90 -20.29 -2.51 11.68
C SER A 90 -19.91 -2.94 10.25
N LEU A 91 -19.37 -2.02 9.43
CA LEU A 91 -18.90 -2.33 8.09
C LEU A 91 -17.78 -3.37 8.10
N MET A 92 -16.80 -3.19 8.99
CA MET A 92 -15.68 -4.12 9.14
C MET A 92 -16.12 -5.48 9.65
N LYS A 93 -16.99 -5.53 10.65
CA LYS A 93 -17.55 -6.77 11.17
C LYS A 93 -18.28 -7.53 10.08
N THR A 94 -19.11 -6.85 9.29
CA THR A 94 -19.85 -7.46 8.16
C THR A 94 -18.88 -8.01 7.12
N HIS A 95 -17.85 -7.25 6.76
CA HIS A 95 -16.82 -7.68 5.79
C HIS A 95 -16.08 -8.93 6.27
N VAL A 96 -15.64 -8.95 7.52
CA VAL A 96 -14.95 -10.12 8.11
C VAL A 96 -15.87 -11.33 8.16
N GLN A 97 -17.12 -11.16 8.61
CA GLN A 97 -18.08 -12.27 8.71
C GLN A 97 -18.34 -12.97 7.37
N LEU A 98 -18.37 -12.22 6.25
CA LEU A 98 -18.55 -12.79 4.91
C LEU A 98 -17.50 -13.87 4.56
N HIS A 99 -16.28 -13.77 5.07
CA HIS A 99 -15.23 -14.75 4.79
C HIS A 99 -15.43 -16.08 5.51
N PHE A 100 -16.25 -16.10 6.54
CA PHE A 100 -16.55 -17.29 7.36
C PHE A 100 -17.95 -17.84 7.10
N GLU A 101 -18.79 -17.16 6.31
CA GLU A 101 -20.13 -17.65 5.99
C GLU A 101 -20.09 -18.87 5.06
N LYS A 102 -20.81 -19.92 5.46
CA LYS A 102 -21.02 -21.11 4.63
C LYS A 102 -22.36 -20.97 3.90
N VAL A 103 -22.40 -20.18 2.85
CA VAL A 103 -23.58 -19.94 2.01
C VAL A 103 -23.31 -20.36 0.57
N HIS A 104 -24.38 -20.49 -0.22
CA HIS A 104 -24.26 -20.77 -1.65
C HIS A 104 -23.43 -19.69 -2.35
N TRP A 105 -22.61 -20.07 -3.33
CA TRP A 105 -21.65 -19.19 -3.99
C TRP A 105 -22.27 -17.92 -4.60
N VAL A 106 -23.52 -18.02 -5.14
CA VAL A 106 -24.23 -16.83 -5.68
C VAL A 106 -24.55 -15.84 -4.57
N THR A 107 -25.05 -16.32 -3.43
CA THR A 107 -25.34 -15.47 -2.26
C THR A 107 -24.07 -14.81 -1.72
N LEU A 108 -22.97 -15.57 -1.64
CA LEU A 108 -21.68 -15.05 -1.23
C LEU A 108 -21.20 -13.96 -2.19
N PHE A 109 -21.32 -14.19 -3.50
CA PHE A 109 -20.96 -13.20 -4.52
C PHE A 109 -21.74 -11.90 -4.37
N LEU A 110 -23.09 -11.98 -4.26
CA LEU A 110 -23.94 -10.79 -4.11
C LEU A 110 -23.64 -10.02 -2.81
N LYS A 111 -23.45 -10.72 -1.69
CA LYS A 111 -23.05 -10.11 -0.42
C LYS A 111 -21.68 -9.46 -0.51
N SER A 112 -20.73 -10.10 -1.17
CA SER A 112 -19.39 -9.54 -1.37
C SER A 112 -19.43 -8.28 -2.23
N MET A 113 -20.26 -8.24 -3.26
CA MET A 113 -20.47 -7.04 -4.10
C MET A 113 -21.07 -5.89 -3.30
N ALA A 114 -22.07 -6.16 -2.48
CA ALA A 114 -22.68 -5.16 -1.61
C ALA A 114 -21.67 -4.63 -0.56
N SER A 115 -20.90 -5.52 0.04
CA SER A 115 -19.86 -5.14 1.00
C SER A 115 -18.76 -4.27 0.34
N LEU A 116 -18.30 -4.63 -0.86
CA LEU A 116 -17.32 -3.86 -1.60
C LEU A 116 -17.85 -2.47 -1.98
N LYS A 117 -19.09 -2.37 -2.44
CA LYS A 117 -19.73 -1.08 -2.72
C LYS A 117 -19.79 -0.19 -1.47
N ASN A 118 -20.19 -0.76 -0.33
CA ASN A 118 -20.25 0.00 0.92
C ASN A 118 -18.86 0.46 1.39
N ALA A 119 -17.84 -0.39 1.26
CA ALA A 119 -16.46 -0.04 1.55
C ALA A 119 -15.95 1.08 0.60
N SER A 120 -16.23 0.98 -0.70
CA SER A 120 -15.86 2.02 -1.67
C SER A 120 -16.48 3.37 -1.34
N LEU A 121 -17.75 3.41 -0.97
CA LEU A 121 -18.43 4.64 -0.54
C LEU A 121 -17.80 5.22 0.74
N PHE A 122 -17.40 4.37 1.68
CA PHE A 122 -16.71 4.84 2.89
C PHE A 122 -15.38 5.51 2.55
N PHE A 123 -14.56 4.87 1.73
CA PHE A 123 -13.28 5.41 1.31
C PHE A 123 -13.42 6.64 0.41
N GLU A 124 -14.42 6.69 -0.47
CA GLU A 124 -14.74 7.88 -1.27
C GLU A 124 -15.04 9.07 -0.37
N ARG A 125 -15.93 8.91 0.62
CA ARG A 125 -16.29 9.98 1.58
C ARG A 125 -15.11 10.39 2.46
N SER A 126 -14.27 9.45 2.83
CA SER A 126 -13.03 9.76 3.54
C SER A 126 -12.10 10.63 2.67
N CYS A 127 -11.98 10.31 1.39
CA CYS A 127 -11.18 11.09 0.45
C CYS A 127 -11.74 12.51 0.23
N GLU A 128 -13.06 12.63 0.08
CA GLU A 128 -13.73 13.94 0.00
C GLU A 128 -13.42 14.81 1.23
N GLY A 129 -13.50 14.21 2.45
CA GLY A 129 -13.18 14.88 3.69
C GLY A 129 -11.74 15.39 3.77
N LEU A 130 -10.80 14.70 3.15
CA LEU A 130 -9.41 15.15 3.04
C LEU A 130 -9.25 16.24 1.97
N LEU A 131 -9.64 15.94 0.73
CA LEU A 131 -9.31 16.76 -0.44
C LEU A 131 -10.06 18.09 -0.49
N TYR A 132 -11.28 18.14 0.03
CA TYR A 132 -12.08 19.36 0.07
C TYR A 132 -11.96 20.16 1.38
N ASN A 133 -11.13 19.70 2.34
CA ASN A 133 -10.81 20.47 3.54
C ASN A 133 -9.81 21.57 3.24
N LYS A 134 -10.34 22.73 2.87
CA LYS A 134 -9.53 23.89 2.41
C LYS A 134 -8.48 24.35 3.44
N ASP A 135 -8.80 24.28 4.72
CA ASP A 135 -7.89 24.73 5.77
C ASP A 135 -6.74 23.73 5.97
N LEU A 136 -7.06 22.43 5.96
CA LEU A 136 -6.04 21.39 6.02
C LEU A 136 -5.14 21.44 4.78
N ILE A 137 -5.71 21.51 3.58
CA ILE A 137 -4.93 21.60 2.33
C ILE A 137 -4.03 22.82 2.32
N ARG A 138 -4.52 23.99 2.74
CA ARG A 138 -3.70 25.20 2.86
C ARG A 138 -2.54 25.01 3.84
N HIS A 139 -2.79 24.38 4.97
CA HIS A 139 -1.75 24.05 5.96
C HIS A 139 -0.71 23.07 5.39
N LEU A 140 -1.16 22.01 4.70
CA LEU A 140 -0.26 21.03 4.09
C LEU A 140 0.61 21.67 2.99
N ASN A 141 0.03 22.53 2.17
CA ASN A 141 0.76 23.26 1.11
C ASN A 141 1.82 24.21 1.70
N ALA A 142 1.50 24.87 2.81
CA ALA A 142 2.43 25.78 3.49
C ALA A 142 3.59 25.05 4.21
N THR A 143 3.46 23.75 4.48
CA THR A 143 4.46 22.97 5.24
C THR A 143 5.67 22.56 4.38
N SER A 144 5.59 22.64 3.05
CA SER A 144 6.68 22.31 2.11
C SER A 144 7.24 20.90 2.34
N PHE A 145 6.45 19.88 2.02
CA PHE A 145 6.88 18.48 2.09
C PHE A 145 7.77 18.12 0.89
N ASP A 146 8.74 17.22 1.12
CA ASP A 146 9.64 16.73 0.08
C ASP A 146 9.03 15.55 -0.67
N VAL A 147 8.17 14.77 -0.01
CA VAL A 147 7.55 13.56 -0.59
C VAL A 147 6.22 13.24 0.09
N VAL A 148 5.31 12.64 -0.66
CA VAL A 148 4.10 12.00 -0.14
C VAL A 148 4.30 10.49 -0.15
N LEU A 149 4.21 9.86 1.02
CA LEU A 149 4.17 8.41 1.18
C LEU A 149 2.72 7.97 1.29
N THR A 150 2.22 7.16 0.36
CA THR A 150 0.82 6.77 0.32
C THR A 150 0.60 5.37 -0.24
N ASP A 151 -0.56 4.79 0.03
CA ASP A 151 -0.99 3.52 -0.54
C ASP A 151 -1.97 3.77 -1.69
N PRO A 152 -1.63 3.46 -2.94
CA PRO A 152 -2.47 3.74 -4.10
C PRO A 152 -3.71 2.83 -4.21
N VAL A 153 -3.87 1.82 -3.36
CA VAL A 153 -5.14 1.08 -3.22
C VAL A 153 -6.26 2.01 -2.77
N HIS A 154 -5.91 3.03 -1.97
CA HIS A 154 -6.75 4.18 -1.67
C HIS A 154 -6.15 5.42 -2.36
N PRO A 155 -6.53 5.74 -3.61
CA PRO A 155 -5.81 6.71 -4.46
C PRO A 155 -5.78 8.15 -3.95
N CYS A 156 -6.48 8.43 -2.85
CA CYS A 156 -6.62 9.78 -2.29
C CYS A 156 -5.29 10.47 -2.04
N GLY A 157 -4.31 9.76 -1.47
CA GLY A 157 -2.98 10.31 -1.25
C GLY A 157 -2.22 10.59 -2.56
N ALA A 158 -2.45 9.79 -3.60
CA ALA A 158 -1.88 10.04 -4.92
C ALA A 158 -2.49 11.30 -5.57
N VAL A 159 -3.81 11.49 -5.45
CA VAL A 159 -4.50 12.71 -5.91
C VAL A 159 -3.98 13.93 -5.14
N LEU A 160 -3.84 13.82 -3.82
CA LEU A 160 -3.29 14.89 -2.98
C LEU A 160 -1.86 15.27 -3.40
N ALA A 161 -0.99 14.28 -3.63
CA ALA A 161 0.38 14.49 -4.06
C ALA A 161 0.44 15.25 -5.40
N LYS A 162 -0.38 14.82 -6.37
CA LYS A 162 -0.46 15.47 -7.68
C LYS A 162 -1.00 16.88 -7.58
N TYR A 163 -2.02 17.11 -6.74
CA TYR A 163 -2.59 18.44 -6.51
C TYR A 163 -1.59 19.40 -5.86
N LEU A 164 -0.84 18.94 -4.87
CA LEU A 164 0.20 19.74 -4.21
C LEU A 164 1.53 19.80 -4.99
N SER A 165 1.62 19.12 -6.13
CA SER A 165 2.85 19.03 -6.94
C SER A 165 4.05 18.46 -6.16
N ILE A 166 3.80 17.51 -5.25
CA ILE A 166 4.82 16.84 -4.44
C ILE A 166 5.06 15.44 -5.01
N PRO A 167 6.33 14.98 -5.12
CA PRO A 167 6.63 13.61 -5.53
C PRO A 167 5.91 12.58 -4.66
N ALA A 168 5.33 11.54 -5.28
CA ALA A 168 4.67 10.46 -4.56
C ALA A 168 5.52 9.19 -4.54
N VAL A 169 5.62 8.56 -3.38
CA VAL A 169 6.14 7.21 -3.19
C VAL A 169 4.98 6.31 -2.78
N PHE A 170 4.72 5.30 -3.58
CA PHE A 170 3.65 4.35 -3.34
C PHE A 170 4.15 3.15 -2.54
N PHE A 171 3.46 2.85 -1.45
CA PHE A 171 3.79 1.76 -0.54
C PHE A 171 2.59 0.80 -0.48
N LEU A 172 2.71 -0.35 -1.14
CA LEU A 172 1.58 -1.24 -1.35
C LEU A 172 2.01 -2.71 -1.37
N ARG A 173 1.03 -3.62 -1.29
CA ARG A 173 1.24 -5.03 -1.62
C ARG A 173 0.84 -5.34 -3.05
N GLN A 174 -0.40 -5.08 -3.39
CA GLN A 174 -0.99 -5.22 -4.72
C GLN A 174 -2.08 -4.16 -4.86
N ILE A 175 -2.37 -3.78 -6.07
CA ILE A 175 -3.48 -2.89 -6.39
C ILE A 175 -4.49 -3.63 -7.27
N PRO A 176 -5.78 -3.61 -6.93
CA PRO A 176 -6.79 -4.24 -7.76
C PRO A 176 -6.98 -3.51 -9.08
N CYS A 177 -7.62 -4.19 -10.05
CA CYS A 177 -7.99 -3.61 -11.33
C CYS A 177 -6.83 -3.27 -12.26
N ASP A 178 -5.66 -3.88 -12.03
CA ASP A 178 -4.44 -3.65 -12.83
C ASP A 178 -4.05 -2.15 -12.92
N LEU A 179 -4.43 -1.33 -11.94
CA LEU A 179 -4.14 0.10 -11.92
C LEU A 179 -2.64 0.41 -11.84
N ASP A 180 -1.84 -0.48 -11.24
CA ASP A 180 -0.38 -0.41 -11.27
C ASP A 180 0.16 -0.59 -12.69
N VAL A 181 -0.47 -1.46 -13.48
CA VAL A 181 -0.13 -1.67 -14.89
C VAL A 181 -0.52 -0.44 -15.73
N GLU A 182 -1.72 0.11 -15.50
CA GLU A 182 -2.18 1.32 -16.17
C GLU A 182 -1.29 2.53 -15.84
N GLY A 183 -0.96 2.72 -14.55
CA GLY A 183 -0.12 3.84 -14.10
C GLY A 183 1.35 3.74 -14.51
N THR A 184 1.88 2.52 -14.68
CA THR A 184 3.31 2.32 -14.97
C THR A 184 3.60 1.91 -16.39
N ALA A 185 2.57 1.49 -17.15
CA ALA A 185 2.69 0.82 -18.45
C ALA A 185 3.59 -0.45 -18.41
N CYS A 186 3.75 -1.05 -17.21
CA CYS A 186 4.55 -2.26 -17.02
C CYS A 186 3.87 -3.45 -17.71
N PRO A 187 4.60 -4.30 -18.47
CA PRO A 187 4.00 -5.49 -19.08
C PRO A 187 3.35 -6.40 -18.04
N ASN A 188 2.16 -6.90 -18.34
CA ASN A 188 1.42 -7.82 -17.46
C ASN A 188 0.89 -9.03 -18.25
N PRO A 189 1.78 -9.96 -18.68
CA PRO A 189 1.42 -11.07 -19.54
C PRO A 189 0.49 -12.06 -18.84
N PHE A 190 -0.71 -12.20 -19.37
CA PHE A 190 -1.75 -13.09 -18.82
C PHE A 190 -1.39 -14.58 -18.90
N SER A 191 -0.36 -14.93 -19.65
CA SER A 191 0.04 -16.33 -19.86
C SER A 191 0.70 -16.96 -18.63
N TYR A 192 1.34 -16.17 -17.76
CA TYR A 192 2.01 -16.65 -16.56
C TYR A 192 1.90 -15.72 -15.34
N VAL A 193 1.46 -14.46 -15.50
CA VAL A 193 1.18 -13.58 -14.37
C VAL A 193 -0.26 -13.76 -13.91
N PRO A 194 -0.52 -14.38 -12.74
CA PRO A 194 -1.87 -14.60 -12.27
C PRO A 194 -2.56 -13.30 -11.89
N ARG A 195 -3.79 -13.11 -12.33
CA ARG A 195 -4.63 -11.98 -11.91
C ARG A 195 -5.07 -12.15 -10.47
N LEU A 196 -5.13 -11.04 -9.75
CA LEU A 196 -5.59 -11.01 -8.37
C LEU A 196 -6.95 -11.71 -8.24
N LEU A 197 -7.13 -12.54 -7.22
CA LEU A 197 -8.33 -13.32 -6.90
C LEU A 197 -8.69 -14.45 -7.89
N THR A 198 -7.92 -14.69 -8.96
CA THR A 198 -8.20 -15.82 -9.87
C THR A 198 -7.88 -17.18 -9.26
N ARG A 199 -7.05 -17.22 -8.20
CA ARG A 199 -6.49 -18.43 -7.60
C ARG A 199 -5.66 -19.28 -8.58
N ASN A 200 -5.19 -18.68 -9.67
CA ASN A 200 -4.24 -19.32 -10.57
C ASN A 200 -2.82 -19.25 -9.98
N SER A 201 -1.95 -20.13 -10.45
CA SER A 201 -0.49 -20.02 -10.30
C SER A 201 0.14 -19.49 -11.59
N ASP A 202 1.44 -19.30 -11.60
CA ASP A 202 2.23 -19.00 -12.81
C ASP A 202 2.24 -20.17 -13.81
N HIS A 203 2.05 -21.40 -13.31
CA HIS A 203 1.88 -22.61 -14.15
C HIS A 203 0.39 -22.84 -14.45
N MET A 204 -0.12 -22.17 -15.50
CA MET A 204 -1.52 -22.22 -15.88
C MET A 204 -1.78 -23.21 -17.04
N THR A 205 -2.86 -24.00 -16.92
CA THR A 205 -3.43 -24.74 -18.03
C THR A 205 -4.03 -23.78 -19.07
N PHE A 206 -4.37 -24.28 -20.25
CA PHE A 206 -5.03 -23.48 -21.29
C PHE A 206 -6.28 -22.75 -20.76
N PHE A 207 -7.19 -23.46 -20.09
CA PHE A 207 -8.42 -22.85 -19.55
C PHE A 207 -8.16 -21.83 -18.45
N GLN A 208 -7.14 -22.05 -17.62
CA GLN A 208 -6.72 -21.07 -16.63
C GLN A 208 -6.16 -19.79 -17.26
N ARG A 209 -5.41 -19.90 -18.36
CA ARG A 209 -4.94 -18.72 -19.13
C ARG A 209 -6.10 -17.97 -19.77
N VAL A 210 -7.08 -18.68 -20.36
CA VAL A 210 -8.30 -18.07 -20.90
C VAL A 210 -9.07 -17.34 -19.79
N LYS A 211 -9.26 -17.98 -18.62
CA LYS A 211 -9.85 -17.34 -17.45
C LYS A 211 -9.08 -16.09 -17.04
N ASN A 212 -7.75 -16.18 -16.97
CA ASN A 212 -6.87 -15.08 -16.56
C ASN A 212 -6.95 -13.89 -17.52
N MET A 213 -7.07 -14.15 -18.83
CA MET A 213 -7.25 -13.15 -19.88
C MET A 213 -8.64 -12.47 -19.81
N LEU A 214 -9.69 -13.22 -19.52
CA LEU A 214 -11.07 -12.71 -19.48
C LEU A 214 -11.43 -12.04 -18.14
N TYR A 215 -10.66 -12.30 -17.09
CA TYR A 215 -10.95 -11.83 -15.74
C TYR A 215 -11.07 -10.30 -15.62
N PRO A 216 -10.22 -9.46 -16.27
CA PRO A 216 -10.38 -8.01 -16.25
C PRO A 216 -11.72 -7.52 -16.78
N LEU A 217 -12.30 -8.21 -17.79
CA LEU A 217 -13.63 -7.87 -18.32
C LEU A 217 -14.71 -8.09 -17.25
N ALA A 218 -14.63 -9.18 -16.49
CA ALA A 218 -15.54 -9.45 -15.39
C ALA A 218 -15.41 -8.44 -14.24
N GLN A 219 -14.20 -7.90 -14.01
CA GLN A 219 -13.97 -6.90 -12.97
C GLN A 219 -14.34 -5.47 -13.39
N LYS A 220 -14.48 -5.19 -14.67
CA LYS A 220 -14.62 -3.82 -15.20
C LYS A 220 -15.66 -2.99 -14.47
N HIS A 221 -16.84 -3.56 -14.21
CA HIS A 221 -17.92 -2.85 -13.50
C HIS A 221 -17.53 -2.49 -12.05
N ILE A 222 -16.94 -3.43 -11.34
CA ILE A 222 -16.49 -3.25 -9.95
C ILE A 222 -15.41 -2.19 -9.88
N CYS A 223 -14.45 -2.27 -10.78
CA CYS A 223 -13.33 -1.33 -10.86
C CYS A 223 -13.84 0.09 -11.20
N HIS A 224 -14.80 0.20 -12.10
CA HIS A 224 -15.42 1.47 -12.40
C HIS A 224 -16.10 2.08 -11.17
N VAL A 225 -16.94 1.32 -10.47
CA VAL A 225 -17.61 1.80 -9.25
C VAL A 225 -16.61 2.20 -8.16
N ALA A 226 -15.54 1.41 -7.97
CA ALA A 226 -14.57 1.63 -6.90
C ALA A 226 -13.63 2.82 -7.16
N PHE A 227 -13.28 3.11 -8.41
CA PHE A 227 -12.18 4.02 -8.72
C PHE A 227 -12.55 5.28 -9.50
N THR A 228 -13.71 5.30 -10.19
CA THR A 228 -14.18 6.50 -10.91
C THR A 228 -14.33 7.74 -10.00
N PRO A 229 -14.79 7.64 -8.73
CA PRO A 229 -14.89 8.79 -7.86
C PRO A 229 -13.55 9.54 -7.67
N TYR A 230 -12.44 8.82 -7.60
CA TYR A 230 -11.12 9.43 -7.42
C TYR A 230 -10.64 10.16 -8.68
N ALA A 231 -10.92 9.63 -9.88
CA ALA A 231 -10.63 10.32 -11.14
C ALA A 231 -11.45 11.61 -11.25
N ARG A 232 -12.73 11.58 -10.83
CA ARG A 232 -13.58 12.76 -10.76
C ARG A 232 -13.00 13.81 -9.81
N MET A 233 -12.69 13.45 -8.57
CA MET A 233 -12.09 14.36 -7.59
C MET A 233 -10.77 14.95 -8.09
N ALA A 234 -9.92 14.14 -8.72
CA ALA A 234 -8.68 14.61 -9.32
C ALA A 234 -8.94 15.63 -10.42
N SER A 235 -9.92 15.37 -11.31
CA SER A 235 -10.27 16.27 -12.39
C SER A 235 -10.83 17.60 -11.88
N GLU A 236 -11.67 17.57 -10.86
CA GLU A 236 -12.22 18.76 -10.20
C GLU A 236 -11.11 19.62 -9.55
N LEU A 237 -10.18 19.01 -8.83
CA LEU A 237 -9.10 19.73 -8.15
C LEU A 237 -8.07 20.30 -9.14
N LEU A 238 -7.75 19.55 -10.19
CA LEU A 238 -6.77 19.95 -11.19
C LEU A 238 -7.36 20.82 -12.30
N GLN A 239 -8.68 21.07 -12.27
CA GLN A 239 -9.42 21.90 -13.26
C GLN A 239 -9.20 21.42 -14.70
N ARG A 240 -9.02 20.12 -14.90
CA ARG A 240 -8.92 19.47 -16.21
C ARG A 240 -9.28 17.99 -16.08
N GLU A 241 -9.69 17.38 -17.16
CA GLU A 241 -9.93 15.95 -17.19
C GLU A 241 -8.63 15.16 -16.96
N VAL A 242 -8.66 14.24 -15.98
CA VAL A 242 -7.52 13.43 -15.58
C VAL A 242 -8.00 12.00 -15.28
N SER A 243 -7.36 11.01 -15.89
CA SER A 243 -7.59 9.61 -15.54
C SER A 243 -6.85 9.23 -14.26
N LEU A 244 -7.33 8.18 -13.59
CA LEU A 244 -6.62 7.65 -12.42
C LEU A 244 -5.27 7.05 -12.81
N GLY A 245 -5.15 6.45 -13.99
CA GLY A 245 -3.88 6.00 -14.56
C GLY A 245 -2.87 7.13 -14.66
N GLU A 246 -3.28 8.32 -15.12
CA GLU A 246 -2.42 9.51 -15.17
C GLU A 246 -2.01 9.99 -13.77
N VAL A 247 -2.90 9.93 -12.79
CA VAL A 247 -2.56 10.25 -11.39
C VAL A 247 -1.50 9.30 -10.87
N LEU A 248 -1.67 8.00 -11.09
CA LEU A 248 -0.74 6.98 -10.63
C LEU A 248 0.59 6.99 -11.41
N ALA A 249 0.57 7.38 -12.69
CA ALA A 249 1.79 7.55 -13.49
C ALA A 249 2.75 8.62 -12.94
N SER A 250 2.24 9.54 -12.11
CA SER A 250 3.07 10.53 -11.41
C SER A 250 3.86 9.97 -10.22
N GLY A 251 3.67 8.70 -9.87
CA GLY A 251 4.41 8.03 -8.81
C GLY A 251 5.90 7.91 -9.13
N THR A 252 6.74 8.50 -8.28
CA THR A 252 8.20 8.48 -8.46
C THR A 252 8.78 7.11 -8.18
N MET A 253 8.24 6.41 -7.18
CA MET A 253 8.70 5.08 -6.77
C MET A 253 7.52 4.22 -6.29
N TRP A 254 7.59 2.93 -6.60
CA TRP A 254 6.61 1.94 -6.21
C TRP A 254 7.29 0.91 -5.29
N LEU A 255 6.96 0.94 -4.03
CA LEU A 255 7.48 0.03 -3.01
C LEU A 255 6.48 -1.11 -2.79
N PHE A 256 6.74 -2.25 -3.42
CA PHE A 256 5.90 -3.43 -3.29
C PHE A 256 6.31 -4.24 -2.06
N ARG A 257 5.42 -4.32 -1.10
CA ARG A 257 5.56 -5.22 0.05
C ARG A 257 5.26 -6.65 -0.39
N GLY A 258 6.26 -7.33 -0.85
CA GLY A 258 6.17 -8.68 -1.36
C GLY A 258 7.43 -9.48 -1.06
N ASP A 259 7.31 -10.79 -1.24
CA ASP A 259 8.42 -11.71 -1.14
C ASP A 259 8.28 -12.75 -2.25
N PHE A 260 9.37 -13.05 -2.97
CA PHE A 260 9.37 -14.03 -4.05
C PHE A 260 8.94 -15.44 -3.61
N VAL A 261 8.94 -15.73 -2.31
CA VAL A 261 8.39 -16.97 -1.75
C VAL A 261 6.85 -16.94 -1.74
N MET A 262 6.24 -15.75 -1.65
CA MET A 262 4.79 -15.58 -1.53
C MET A 262 4.12 -15.05 -2.80
N ASP A 263 4.90 -14.43 -3.68
CA ASP A 263 4.41 -13.77 -4.89
C ASP A 263 4.97 -14.47 -6.15
N TYR A 264 4.18 -14.48 -7.22
CA TYR A 264 4.61 -15.03 -8.50
C TYR A 264 5.49 -14.03 -9.27
N PRO A 265 6.43 -14.52 -10.08
CA PRO A 265 7.26 -13.67 -10.95
C PRO A 265 6.39 -12.80 -11.86
N ARG A 266 6.74 -11.52 -11.95
CA ARG A 266 6.11 -10.57 -12.86
C ARG A 266 7.14 -9.58 -13.39
N PRO A 267 6.93 -8.99 -14.58
CA PRO A 267 7.75 -7.89 -15.06
C PRO A 267 7.71 -6.72 -14.09
N ILE A 268 8.82 -6.01 -13.98
CA ILE A 268 8.98 -4.79 -13.18
C ILE A 268 9.72 -3.74 -13.99
N ILE A 269 9.56 -2.48 -13.62
CA ILE A 269 10.30 -1.35 -14.18
C ILE A 269 11.27 -0.80 -13.12
N PRO A 270 12.27 0.02 -13.49
CA PRO A 270 13.35 0.43 -12.58
C PRO A 270 12.90 1.14 -11.30
N ASN A 271 11.75 1.81 -11.30
CA ASN A 271 11.20 2.48 -10.12
C ASN A 271 10.25 1.60 -9.29
N MET A 272 10.14 0.30 -9.59
CA MET A 272 9.46 -0.71 -8.78
C MET A 272 10.47 -1.47 -7.93
N VAL A 273 10.31 -1.41 -6.62
CA VAL A 273 11.18 -2.09 -5.65
C VAL A 273 10.36 -3.05 -4.80
N PHE A 274 10.73 -4.33 -4.82
CA PHE A 274 10.17 -5.32 -3.91
C PHE A 274 10.97 -5.33 -2.61
N PHE A 275 10.26 -5.33 -1.49
CA PHE A 275 10.87 -5.47 -0.17
C PHE A 275 10.01 -6.38 0.71
N GLY A 276 10.67 -7.22 1.49
CA GLY A 276 10.05 -8.16 2.42
C GLY A 276 10.44 -7.89 3.85
N GLY A 277 9.84 -8.63 4.77
CA GLY A 277 10.29 -8.73 6.15
C GLY A 277 10.01 -7.53 7.06
N ILE A 278 9.40 -6.45 6.58
CA ILE A 278 9.16 -5.23 7.38
C ILE A 278 8.38 -5.51 8.67
N ASN A 279 7.43 -6.46 8.65
CA ASN A 279 6.65 -6.84 9.83
C ASN A 279 7.37 -7.88 10.71
N CYS A 280 8.55 -8.36 10.31
CA CYS A 280 9.32 -9.37 11.05
C CYS A 280 10.30 -8.74 12.06
N ALA A 281 10.45 -7.43 12.08
CA ALA A 281 11.38 -6.73 12.97
C ALA A 281 11.00 -6.94 14.45
N ASN A 282 9.71 -6.92 14.76
CA ASN A 282 9.18 -7.11 16.11
C ASN A 282 8.75 -8.58 16.34
N ARG A 283 9.70 -9.44 16.64
CA ARG A 283 9.42 -10.84 16.90
C ARG A 283 8.77 -10.99 18.28
N LYS A 284 7.55 -11.50 18.32
CA LYS A 284 6.90 -11.96 19.55
C LYS A 284 7.03 -13.49 19.63
N PRO A 285 7.26 -14.06 20.82
CA PRO A 285 7.23 -15.51 20.98
C PRO A 285 5.81 -16.02 20.63
N LEU A 286 5.76 -17.13 19.92
CA LEU A 286 4.49 -17.80 19.66
C LEU A 286 3.85 -18.27 20.98
N SER A 287 2.52 -18.22 21.07
CA SER A 287 1.82 -18.85 22.19
C SER A 287 2.13 -20.35 22.23
N GLN A 288 2.03 -20.97 23.41
CA GLN A 288 2.28 -22.41 23.56
C GLN A 288 1.44 -23.26 22.60
N VAL A 289 0.20 -22.88 22.37
CA VAL A 289 -0.70 -23.56 21.42
C VAL A 289 -0.20 -23.42 19.99
N CYS A 290 0.21 -22.22 19.56
CA CYS A 290 0.77 -22.00 18.22
C CYS A 290 2.10 -22.74 18.03
N THR A 291 2.94 -22.80 19.06
CA THR A 291 4.20 -23.56 19.02
C THR A 291 3.94 -25.05 18.87
N ALA A 292 2.99 -25.62 19.64
CA ALA A 292 2.62 -27.03 19.54
C ALA A 292 2.06 -27.38 18.16
N VAL A 293 1.16 -26.56 17.60
CA VAL A 293 0.61 -26.75 16.25
C VAL A 293 1.70 -26.66 15.18
N PHE A 294 2.62 -25.72 15.30
CA PHE A 294 3.72 -25.55 14.35
C PHE A 294 4.69 -26.76 14.39
N VAL A 295 5.10 -27.20 15.59
CA VAL A 295 5.98 -28.36 15.77
C VAL A 295 5.33 -29.64 15.23
N GLN A 296 4.04 -29.88 15.50
CA GLN A 296 3.32 -31.03 14.95
C GLN A 296 3.15 -30.97 13.42
N SER A 297 3.15 -29.76 12.83
CA SER A 297 2.95 -29.60 11.39
C SER A 297 4.24 -29.69 10.58
N VAL A 298 5.40 -29.45 11.19
CA VAL A 298 6.72 -29.42 10.51
C VAL A 298 7.42 -30.77 10.52
N LEU A 299 7.07 -31.67 11.43
CA LEU A 299 7.77 -32.95 11.62
C LEU A 299 7.52 -34.05 10.56
N PRO A 300 6.42 -34.10 9.76
CA PRO A 300 6.36 -34.97 8.60
C PRO A 300 6.33 -34.19 7.30
N VAL A 301 7.43 -34.16 6.58
CA VAL A 301 7.60 -33.45 5.29
C VAL A 301 6.64 -33.93 4.18
N GLU A 302 5.97 -35.05 4.35
CA GLU A 302 5.06 -35.64 3.33
C GLU A 302 3.66 -34.99 3.24
N HIS A 303 3.29 -34.07 4.14
CA HIS A 303 1.94 -33.50 4.18
C HIS A 303 1.85 -31.98 3.98
N MET A 304 2.83 -31.37 3.32
CA MET A 304 2.89 -29.91 3.11
C MET A 304 1.65 -29.32 2.40
N PHE A 305 0.90 -30.10 1.63
CA PHE A 305 -0.34 -29.66 0.96
C PHE A 305 -1.56 -29.60 1.90
N LEU A 306 -1.61 -30.43 2.94
CA LEU A 306 -2.68 -30.43 3.94
C LEU A 306 -2.49 -29.33 4.99
N ILE A 307 -1.25 -28.91 5.21
CA ILE A 307 -0.84 -27.85 6.15
C ILE A 307 -1.42 -26.49 5.74
N LYS A 308 -1.46 -26.15 4.44
CA LYS A 308 -2.06 -24.89 3.96
C LYS A 308 -3.52 -24.71 4.41
N LYS A 309 -4.30 -25.80 4.45
CA LYS A 309 -5.72 -25.74 4.83
C LYS A 309 -5.93 -25.68 6.34
N LYS A 310 -5.03 -26.25 7.13
CA LYS A 310 -5.11 -26.28 8.59
C LYS A 310 -4.46 -25.06 9.26
N ILE A 311 -3.36 -24.56 8.72
CA ILE A 311 -2.67 -23.36 9.22
C ILE A 311 -3.47 -22.10 8.93
N PHE A 312 -4.09 -21.95 7.76
CA PHE A 312 -4.94 -20.80 7.46
C PHE A 312 -6.21 -20.74 8.33
N GLY A 313 -6.78 -21.90 8.71
CA GLY A 313 -7.93 -21.94 9.64
C GLY A 313 -7.57 -21.67 11.10
N GLN A 314 -6.33 -21.96 11.52
CA GLN A 314 -5.87 -21.79 12.92
C GLN A 314 -4.96 -20.58 13.12
N ALA A 315 -4.29 -20.07 12.07
CA ALA A 315 -3.50 -18.85 12.15
C ALA A 315 -4.37 -17.59 12.43
N THR A 316 -5.65 -17.64 12.07
CA THR A 316 -6.60 -16.57 12.42
C THR A 316 -6.83 -16.50 13.95
N LEU A 317 -6.69 -17.60 14.66
CA LEU A 317 -6.78 -17.66 16.14
C LEU A 317 -5.49 -17.18 16.85
N CYS A 318 -4.34 -17.20 16.14
CA CYS A 318 -3.05 -16.77 16.71
C CYS A 318 -2.74 -15.27 16.48
N ILE A 319 -3.48 -14.60 15.59
CA ILE A 319 -3.28 -13.17 15.27
C ILE A 319 -4.18 -12.26 16.13
N GLY A 320 -5.15 -12.84 16.85
CA GLY A 320 -6.16 -12.15 17.65
C GLY A 320 -5.90 -12.07 19.15
N SER A 321 -4.69 -12.34 19.61
CA SER A 321 -4.32 -12.22 21.04
C SER A 321 -3.13 -11.29 21.25
#